data_0216921f4448f230119a709d03133d6b
#
_entry.id   0216921f4448f230119a709d03133d6b
#
_cell.length_a   1.000
_cell.length_b   1.000
_cell.length_c   1.000
_cell.angle_alpha   90.00
_cell.angle_beta   90.00
_cell.angle_gamma   90.00
#
_symmetry.space_group_name_H-M   'P 1'
#
loop_
_entity.id
_entity.type
_entity.pdbx_description
1 polymer ?
#
loop_
_entity_poly.entity_id
_entity_poly.type
_entity_poly.pdbx_seq_one_letter_code
_entity_poly.pdbx_strand_id
1 'polypeptide(L)'
;MTTVSHELDDVIHEIACVELGDDKMAFKSDPIMARFKETGTELWVDTGDLQKAKSIWKTEFTALTTNNTLANQVVQTGVVDEVIGQTVSRLKEVAPGLSEEELVTEIGFVINCRIALRLVHSFKTGVSVELHPSMSRNIERTLNYARRYYRVCPEYFTIKIPLTPEGYLAVRTLRKE
;
A
#
# COMPACT_ATOMS: atom_id res chain seq x y z
N MET A 1 -11.04 -14.93 -19.12
CA MET A 1 -9.99 -14.19 -18.38
C MET A 1 -9.57 -13.03 -19.26
N THR A 2 -10.08 -11.85 -18.95
CA THR A 2 -9.68 -10.63 -19.67
C THR A 2 -8.24 -10.34 -19.26
N THR A 3 -7.35 -10.52 -20.20
CA THR A 3 -5.99 -9.99 -20.08
C THR A 3 -6.18 -8.48 -19.97
N VAL A 4 -6.13 -7.95 -18.75
CA VAL A 4 -5.90 -6.53 -18.55
C VAL A 4 -4.68 -6.28 -19.39
N SER A 5 -4.79 -5.44 -20.42
CA SER A 5 -3.71 -5.30 -21.37
C SER A 5 -2.47 -4.85 -20.59
N HIS A 6 -1.28 -5.29 -20.97
CA HIS A 6 -0.02 -4.83 -20.39
C HIS A 6 0.01 -3.28 -20.32
N GLU A 7 -0.60 -2.64 -21.29
CA GLU A 7 -0.75 -1.20 -21.37
C GLU A 7 -1.54 -0.60 -20.18
N LEU A 8 -2.64 -1.23 -19.76
CA LEU A 8 -3.41 -0.76 -18.61
C LEU A 8 -2.64 -0.94 -17.30
N ASP A 9 -1.95 -2.08 -17.12
CA ASP A 9 -1.12 -2.32 -15.95
C ASP A 9 0.04 -1.31 -15.85
N ASP A 10 0.64 -0.94 -16.98
CA ASP A 10 1.71 0.05 -17.01
C ASP A 10 1.22 1.46 -16.70
N VAL A 11 0.05 1.85 -17.24
CA VAL A 11 -0.60 3.13 -16.91
C VAL A 11 -0.96 3.20 -15.44
N ILE A 12 -1.55 2.14 -14.88
CA ILE A 12 -1.91 2.09 -13.45
C ILE A 12 -0.66 2.17 -12.58
N HIS A 13 0.40 1.48 -12.96
CA HIS A 13 1.69 1.53 -12.27
C HIS A 13 2.28 2.94 -12.28
N GLU A 14 2.28 3.61 -13.43
CA GLU A 14 2.74 5.00 -13.56
C GLU A 14 1.97 5.94 -12.62
N ILE A 15 0.64 5.84 -12.58
CA ILE A 15 -0.18 6.67 -11.69
C ILE A 15 0.08 6.34 -10.20
N ALA A 16 0.29 5.06 -9.89
CA ALA A 16 0.52 4.62 -8.52
C ALA A 16 1.88 5.07 -7.97
N CYS A 17 2.91 5.17 -8.81
CA CYS A 17 4.25 5.55 -8.41
C CYS A 17 4.39 7.06 -8.14
N VAL A 18 5.33 7.39 -7.25
CA VAL A 18 5.85 8.76 -7.03
C VAL A 18 7.35 8.69 -6.78
N GLU A 19 8.06 9.72 -7.14
CA GLU A 19 9.46 9.86 -6.74
C GLU A 19 9.56 10.04 -5.22
N LEU A 20 10.40 9.23 -4.59
CA LEU A 20 10.70 9.34 -3.18
C LEU A 20 11.87 10.33 -3.03
N GLY A 21 11.59 11.55 -2.56
CA GLY A 21 12.62 12.52 -2.25
C GLY A 21 13.56 12.02 -1.14
N ASP A 22 14.71 12.69 -0.97
CA ASP A 22 15.75 12.28 -0.02
C ASP A 22 15.61 12.91 1.38
N ASP A 23 14.60 13.70 1.60
CA ASP A 23 14.35 14.38 2.88
C ASP A 23 14.18 13.37 4.01
N LYS A 24 15.08 13.41 4.99
CA LYS A 24 14.98 12.62 6.22
C LYS A 24 14.43 13.50 7.35
N MET A 25 13.36 13.05 7.95
CA MET A 25 12.85 13.66 9.18
C MET A 25 13.67 13.18 10.39
N ALA A 26 13.97 14.10 11.30
CA ALA A 26 14.58 13.77 12.59
C ALA A 26 13.49 13.49 13.62
N PHE A 27 13.60 12.37 14.31
CA PHE A 27 12.65 11.94 15.33
C PHE A 27 13.36 11.77 16.68
N LYS A 28 12.58 11.95 17.77
CA LYS A 28 13.09 11.75 19.13
C LYS A 28 13.01 10.28 19.51
N SER A 29 13.98 9.83 20.31
CA SER A 29 13.94 8.54 20.98
C SER A 29 13.00 8.56 22.17
N ASP A 30 12.42 7.41 22.50
CA ASP A 30 11.63 7.17 23.70
C ASP A 30 12.28 6.05 24.52
N PRO A 31 12.64 6.30 25.81
CA PRO A 31 13.34 5.33 26.63
C PRO A 31 12.57 4.02 26.85
N ILE A 32 11.23 4.06 26.86
CA ILE A 32 10.40 2.86 27.03
C ILE A 32 10.44 2.05 25.74
N MET A 33 10.29 2.69 24.59
CA MET A 33 10.35 2.03 23.27
C MET A 33 11.76 1.44 23.02
N ALA A 34 12.81 2.14 23.45
CA ALA A 34 14.18 1.63 23.36
C ALA A 34 14.35 0.31 24.10
N ARG A 35 13.79 0.19 25.33
CA ARG A 35 13.82 -1.07 26.09
C ARG A 35 13.07 -2.21 25.40
N PHE A 36 11.94 -1.95 24.75
CA PHE A 36 11.26 -2.97 23.93
C PHE A 36 12.14 -3.45 22.78
N LYS A 37 12.82 -2.52 22.12
CA LYS A 37 13.73 -2.86 21.02
C LYS A 37 14.89 -3.73 21.49
N GLU A 38 15.44 -3.50 22.69
CA GLU A 38 16.49 -4.31 23.30
C GLU A 38 16.07 -5.78 23.52
N THR A 39 14.77 -6.07 23.67
CA THR A 39 14.24 -7.45 23.77
C THR A 39 14.11 -8.14 22.41
N GLY A 40 14.49 -7.50 21.30
CA GLY A 40 14.29 -8.01 19.94
C GLY A 40 12.88 -7.75 19.38
N THR A 41 12.07 -6.94 20.08
CA THR A 41 10.72 -6.58 19.62
C THR A 41 10.80 -5.50 18.53
N GLU A 42 10.19 -5.76 17.39
CA GLU A 42 9.96 -4.74 16.36
C GLU A 42 8.68 -3.96 16.65
N LEU A 43 8.78 -2.64 16.60
CA LEU A 43 7.67 -1.74 16.88
C LEU A 43 7.17 -1.11 15.57
N TRP A 44 5.92 -1.36 15.25
CA TRP A 44 5.28 -0.84 14.02
C TRP A 44 4.13 0.10 14.37
N VAL A 45 3.96 1.15 13.58
CA VAL A 45 2.85 2.10 13.71
C VAL A 45 1.71 1.69 12.78
N ASP A 46 0.51 1.48 13.33
CA ASP A 46 -0.70 1.12 12.57
C ASP A 46 -1.52 2.37 12.22
N THR A 47 -1.27 2.93 11.03
CA THR A 47 -2.02 4.07 10.50
C THR A 47 -1.71 4.34 9.02
N GLY A 48 -2.69 4.84 8.27
CA GLY A 48 -2.51 5.44 6.95
C GLY A 48 -2.38 6.97 6.97
N ASP A 49 -2.69 7.59 8.11
CA ASP A 49 -2.66 9.04 8.27
C ASP A 49 -1.23 9.53 8.57
N LEU A 50 -0.67 10.28 7.62
CA LEU A 50 0.69 10.82 7.72
C LEU A 50 0.86 11.77 8.92
N GLN A 51 -0.12 12.62 9.23
CA GLN A 51 0.00 13.58 10.32
C GLN A 51 -0.04 12.85 11.67
N LYS A 52 -0.94 11.88 11.81
CA LYS A 52 -1.01 11.02 12.99
C LYS A 52 0.29 10.25 13.15
N ALA A 53 0.81 9.63 12.08
CA ALA A 53 2.10 8.94 12.12
C ALA A 53 3.22 9.87 12.61
N LYS A 54 3.36 11.07 12.04
CA LYS A 54 4.37 12.06 12.42
C LYS A 54 4.28 12.45 13.90
N SER A 55 3.07 12.56 14.45
CA SER A 55 2.85 12.99 15.84
C SER A 55 3.32 11.95 16.87
N ILE A 56 3.30 10.67 16.52
CA ILE A 56 3.63 9.57 17.44
C ILE A 56 4.97 8.89 17.14
N TRP A 57 5.57 9.14 15.98
CA TRP A 57 6.79 8.47 15.53
C TRP A 57 7.96 8.68 16.47
N LYS A 58 8.69 7.59 16.72
CA LYS A 58 9.94 7.55 17.49
C LYS A 58 11.01 6.85 16.68
N THR A 59 12.28 7.07 17.05
CA THR A 59 13.41 6.44 16.34
C THR A 59 13.42 4.91 16.46
N GLU A 60 12.70 4.37 17.44
CA GLU A 60 12.60 2.94 17.71
C GLU A 60 11.60 2.22 16.79
N PHE A 61 10.68 2.93 16.15
CA PHE A 61 9.76 2.31 15.20
C PHE A 61 10.50 1.90 13.92
N THR A 62 10.21 0.69 13.45
CA THR A 62 10.92 0.04 12.34
C THR A 62 10.08 -0.09 11.08
N ALA A 63 8.74 0.05 11.18
CA ALA A 63 7.85 0.01 10.03
C ALA A 63 6.48 0.63 10.35
N LEU A 64 5.66 0.76 9.30
CA LEU A 64 4.23 1.08 9.41
C LEU A 64 3.39 -0.07 8.85
N THR A 65 2.16 -0.17 9.30
CA THR A 65 1.15 -1.04 8.68
C THR A 65 -0.11 -0.25 8.39
N THR A 66 -0.74 -0.58 7.29
CA THR A 66 -2.02 -0.02 6.88
C THR A 66 -3.03 -1.14 6.65
N ASN A 67 -4.29 -0.77 6.47
CA ASN A 67 -5.34 -1.67 6.02
C ASN A 67 -6.40 -0.86 5.26
N ASN A 68 -7.36 -1.56 4.64
CA ASN A 68 -8.38 -0.89 3.83
C ASN A 68 -9.28 0.07 4.64
N THR A 69 -9.52 -0.20 5.93
CA THR A 69 -10.27 0.71 6.81
C THR A 69 -9.49 2.00 7.06
N LEU A 70 -8.20 1.89 7.38
CA LEU A 70 -7.33 3.06 7.58
C LEU A 70 -7.14 3.85 6.29
N ALA A 71 -7.02 3.18 5.15
CA ALA A 71 -6.97 3.86 3.86
C ALA A 71 -8.26 4.64 3.57
N ASN A 72 -9.43 4.05 3.86
CA ASN A 72 -10.71 4.75 3.72
C ASN A 72 -10.81 5.97 4.63
N GLN A 73 -10.29 5.92 5.86
CA GLN A 73 -10.23 7.09 6.73
C GLN A 73 -9.40 8.22 6.11
N VAL A 74 -8.28 7.90 5.44
CA VAL A 74 -7.48 8.89 4.73
C VAL A 74 -8.23 9.47 3.54
N VAL A 75 -8.95 8.64 2.77
CA VAL A 75 -9.83 9.11 1.67
C VAL A 75 -10.85 10.13 2.18
N GLN A 76 -11.48 9.88 3.33
CA GLN A 76 -12.49 10.80 3.91
C GLN A 76 -11.93 12.18 4.30
N THR A 77 -10.62 12.33 4.39
CA THR A 77 -9.99 13.64 4.64
C THR A 77 -9.86 14.53 3.40
N GLY A 78 -10.14 13.99 2.21
CA GLY A 78 -9.98 14.69 0.93
C GLY A 78 -8.53 14.81 0.43
N VAL A 79 -7.56 14.35 1.20
CA VAL A 79 -6.12 14.53 0.88
C VAL A 79 -5.64 13.76 -0.35
N VAL A 80 -6.44 12.85 -0.86
CA VAL A 80 -6.19 12.04 -2.07
C VAL A 80 -7.18 12.31 -3.21
N ASP A 81 -8.06 13.29 -3.08
CA ASP A 81 -9.13 13.59 -4.05
C ASP A 81 -8.57 13.91 -5.44
N GLU A 82 -7.48 14.66 -5.50
CA GLU A 82 -6.80 14.96 -6.77
C GLU A 82 -6.30 13.67 -7.45
N VAL A 83 -5.68 12.77 -6.69
CA VAL A 83 -5.21 11.47 -7.21
C VAL A 83 -6.38 10.63 -7.70
N ILE A 84 -7.50 10.62 -6.97
CA ILE A 84 -8.72 9.92 -7.39
C ILE A 84 -9.21 10.48 -8.73
N GLY A 85 -9.34 11.81 -8.85
CA GLY A 85 -9.80 12.47 -10.07
C GLY A 85 -8.91 12.17 -11.28
N GLN A 86 -7.58 12.27 -11.11
CA GLN A 86 -6.59 11.93 -12.14
C GLN A 86 -6.70 10.46 -12.55
N THR A 87 -6.80 9.54 -11.57
CA THR A 87 -6.91 8.09 -11.83
C THR A 87 -8.17 7.77 -12.61
N VAL A 88 -9.33 8.30 -12.20
CA VAL A 88 -10.62 8.11 -12.88
C VAL A 88 -10.54 8.57 -14.32
N SER A 89 -10.03 9.78 -14.55
CA SER A 89 -9.91 10.36 -15.89
C SER A 89 -9.03 9.49 -16.78
N ARG A 90 -7.87 9.09 -16.29
CA ARG A 90 -6.92 8.31 -17.06
C ARG A 90 -7.42 6.88 -17.35
N LEU A 91 -8.06 6.22 -16.38
CA LEU A 91 -8.63 4.89 -16.58
C LEU A 91 -9.79 4.89 -17.58
N LYS A 92 -10.65 5.91 -17.56
CA LYS A 92 -11.72 6.06 -18.56
C LYS A 92 -11.19 6.29 -19.97
N GLU A 93 -10.04 6.94 -20.11
CA GLU A 93 -9.38 7.16 -21.40
C GLU A 93 -8.77 5.87 -21.97
N VAL A 94 -7.99 5.12 -21.15
CA VAL A 94 -7.22 3.96 -21.63
C VAL A 94 -8.00 2.64 -21.58
N ALA A 95 -9.04 2.57 -20.76
CA ALA A 95 -9.85 1.37 -20.59
C ALA A 95 -11.34 1.71 -20.39
N PRO A 96 -12.01 2.31 -21.41
CA PRO A 96 -13.40 2.75 -21.30
C PRO A 96 -14.41 1.61 -21.10
N GLY A 97 -13.98 0.36 -21.27
CA GLY A 97 -14.81 -0.83 -21.07
C GLY A 97 -14.75 -1.43 -19.67
N LEU A 98 -14.03 -0.84 -18.71
CA LEU A 98 -14.04 -1.32 -17.33
C LEU A 98 -15.43 -1.19 -16.72
N SER A 99 -15.87 -2.24 -16.05
CA SER A 99 -17.04 -2.20 -15.19
C SER A 99 -16.81 -1.25 -14.00
N GLU A 100 -17.87 -0.81 -13.35
CA GLU A 100 -17.75 0.04 -12.16
C GLU A 100 -16.96 -0.64 -11.04
N GLU A 101 -17.16 -1.95 -10.84
CA GLU A 101 -16.41 -2.73 -9.84
C GLU A 101 -14.92 -2.79 -10.16
N GLU A 102 -14.55 -3.02 -11.42
CA GLU A 102 -13.16 -3.03 -11.86
C GLU A 102 -12.53 -1.64 -11.70
N LEU A 103 -13.23 -0.60 -12.12
CA LEU A 103 -12.77 0.79 -11.97
C LEU A 103 -12.51 1.14 -10.50
N VAL A 104 -13.44 0.84 -9.60
CA VAL A 104 -13.30 1.07 -8.16
C VAL A 104 -12.12 0.26 -7.59
N THR A 105 -11.93 -0.96 -8.05
CA THR A 105 -10.81 -1.82 -7.61
C THR A 105 -9.47 -1.22 -8.00
N GLU A 106 -9.34 -0.72 -9.23
CA GLU A 106 -8.09 -0.10 -9.71
C GLU A 106 -7.82 1.24 -9.04
N ILE A 107 -8.84 2.06 -8.83
CA ILE A 107 -8.72 3.31 -8.05
C ILE A 107 -8.25 2.97 -6.63
N GLY A 108 -8.85 1.98 -5.98
CA GLY A 108 -8.45 1.53 -4.64
C GLY A 108 -7.00 1.06 -4.57
N PHE A 109 -6.53 0.35 -5.59
CA PHE A 109 -5.13 -0.04 -5.71
C PHE A 109 -4.21 1.18 -5.75
N VAL A 110 -4.47 2.14 -6.64
CA VAL A 110 -3.67 3.37 -6.76
C VAL A 110 -3.66 4.15 -5.45
N ILE A 111 -4.82 4.34 -4.81
CA ILE A 111 -4.94 5.08 -3.55
C ILE A 111 -4.14 4.42 -2.43
N ASN A 112 -4.22 3.11 -2.28
CA ASN A 112 -3.43 2.38 -1.28
C ASN A 112 -1.93 2.55 -1.52
N CYS A 113 -1.46 2.47 -2.77
CA CYS A 113 -0.07 2.73 -3.12
C CYS A 113 0.35 4.17 -2.75
N ARG A 114 -0.45 5.16 -3.12
CA ARG A 114 -0.16 6.59 -2.87
C ARG A 114 -0.13 6.92 -1.37
N ILE A 115 -1.05 6.35 -0.58
CA ILE A 115 -1.03 6.49 0.89
C ILE A 115 0.25 5.88 1.46
N ALA A 116 0.59 4.65 1.06
CA ALA A 116 1.80 3.98 1.54
C ALA A 116 3.08 4.71 1.12
N LEU A 117 3.18 5.18 -0.13
CA LEU A 117 4.35 5.92 -0.61
C LEU A 117 4.55 7.26 0.12
N ARG A 118 3.47 7.94 0.53
CA ARG A 118 3.59 9.14 1.39
C ARG A 118 4.23 8.82 2.74
N LEU A 119 3.91 7.66 3.32
CA LEU A 119 4.53 7.18 4.55
C LEU A 119 6.01 6.81 4.29
N VAL A 120 6.29 6.04 3.26
CA VAL A 120 7.68 5.70 2.85
C VAL A 120 8.50 6.96 2.65
N HIS A 121 7.98 7.95 1.91
CA HIS A 121 8.66 9.23 1.67
C HIS A 121 9.08 9.92 2.98
N SER A 122 8.17 9.96 3.96
CA SER A 122 8.40 10.69 5.21
C SER A 122 9.26 9.94 6.23
N PHE A 123 9.18 8.61 6.28
CA PHE A 123 9.83 7.81 7.32
C PHE A 123 11.00 6.97 6.82
N LYS A 124 11.15 6.79 5.50
CA LYS A 124 12.19 5.94 4.87
C LYS A 124 12.27 4.56 5.50
N THR A 125 11.10 3.93 5.67
CA THR A 125 10.97 2.62 6.32
C THR A 125 9.89 1.78 5.66
N GLY A 126 9.86 0.48 5.97
CA GLY A 126 8.89 -0.46 5.43
C GLY A 126 7.44 -0.08 5.74
N VAL A 127 6.56 -0.30 4.78
CA VAL A 127 5.10 -0.13 4.92
C VAL A 127 4.40 -1.41 4.48
N SER A 128 3.59 -1.98 5.38
CA SER A 128 2.75 -3.13 5.07
C SER A 128 1.45 -2.64 4.43
N VAL A 129 1.21 -3.06 3.18
CA VAL A 129 0.04 -2.69 2.35
C VAL A 129 -0.88 -3.88 2.20
N GLU A 130 -2.17 -3.73 2.55
CA GLU A 130 -3.13 -4.83 2.53
C GLU A 130 -3.86 -4.94 1.19
N LEU A 131 -3.95 -6.17 0.67
CA LEU A 131 -4.83 -6.50 -0.45
C LEU A 131 -6.31 -6.32 -0.07
N HIS A 132 -7.13 -5.91 -1.05
CA HIS A 132 -8.56 -5.76 -0.80
C HIS A 132 -9.19 -7.13 -0.47
N PRO A 133 -10.06 -7.22 0.58
CA PRO A 133 -10.65 -8.48 1.02
C PRO A 133 -11.45 -9.24 -0.06
N SER A 134 -11.98 -8.54 -1.08
CA SER A 134 -12.69 -9.19 -2.20
C SER A 134 -11.82 -10.17 -3.00
N MET A 135 -10.49 -10.07 -2.87
CA MET A 135 -9.55 -10.97 -3.55
C MET A 135 -9.24 -12.22 -2.74
N SER A 136 -9.60 -12.25 -1.45
CA SER A 136 -9.16 -13.24 -0.45
C SER A 136 -9.53 -14.70 -0.78
N ARG A 137 -10.51 -14.92 -1.66
CA ARG A 137 -10.98 -16.24 -2.11
C ARG A 137 -10.58 -16.57 -3.55
N ASN A 138 -9.67 -15.79 -4.15
CA ASN A 138 -9.21 -16.00 -5.51
C ASN A 138 -7.69 -15.93 -5.56
N ILE A 139 -7.04 -17.08 -5.70
CA ILE A 139 -5.58 -17.20 -5.70
C ILE A 139 -4.96 -16.36 -6.83
N GLU A 140 -5.49 -16.44 -8.05
CA GLU A 140 -4.93 -15.74 -9.21
C GLU A 140 -4.99 -14.22 -9.03
N ARG A 141 -6.16 -13.68 -8.58
CA ARG A 141 -6.28 -12.24 -8.29
C ARG A 141 -5.35 -11.83 -7.14
N THR A 142 -5.27 -12.63 -6.07
CA THR A 142 -4.36 -12.38 -4.95
C THR A 142 -2.90 -12.31 -5.42
N LEU A 143 -2.45 -13.27 -6.22
CA LEU A 143 -1.08 -13.28 -6.78
C LEU A 143 -0.83 -12.07 -7.69
N ASN A 144 -1.77 -11.77 -8.58
CA ASN A 144 -1.64 -10.66 -9.51
C ASN A 144 -1.49 -9.33 -8.76
N TYR A 145 -2.42 -8.99 -7.87
CA TYR A 145 -2.37 -7.72 -7.12
C TYR A 145 -1.20 -7.65 -6.12
N ALA A 146 -0.80 -8.78 -5.53
CA ALA A 146 0.38 -8.81 -4.67
C ALA A 146 1.66 -8.43 -5.45
N ARG A 147 1.85 -8.99 -6.65
CA ARG A 147 2.98 -8.63 -7.53
C ARG A 147 2.92 -7.18 -7.98
N ARG A 148 1.72 -6.68 -8.32
CA ARG A 148 1.52 -5.28 -8.70
C ARG A 148 1.88 -4.33 -7.56
N TYR A 149 1.43 -4.57 -6.33
CA TYR A 149 1.83 -3.77 -5.16
C TYR A 149 3.34 -3.81 -4.94
N TYR A 150 3.92 -5.02 -4.98
CA TYR A 150 5.37 -5.18 -4.81
C TYR A 150 6.16 -4.42 -5.87
N ARG A 151 5.74 -4.45 -7.12
CA ARG A 151 6.38 -3.72 -8.24
C ARG A 151 6.42 -2.20 -8.01
N VAL A 152 5.44 -1.62 -7.31
CA VAL A 152 5.37 -0.17 -7.06
C VAL A 152 6.52 0.29 -6.17
N CYS A 153 6.87 -0.47 -5.13
CA CYS A 153 7.96 -0.10 -4.22
C CYS A 153 8.60 -1.34 -3.58
N PRO A 154 9.43 -2.10 -4.32
CA PRO A 154 10.00 -3.38 -3.85
C PRO A 154 10.85 -3.24 -2.58
N GLU A 155 11.50 -2.09 -2.40
CA GLU A 155 12.39 -1.84 -1.27
C GLU A 155 11.63 -1.67 0.05
N TYR A 156 10.42 -1.10 0.00
CA TYR A 156 9.69 -0.69 1.21
C TYR A 156 8.34 -1.38 1.39
N PHE A 157 7.74 -1.96 0.34
CA PHE A 157 6.43 -2.57 0.49
C PHE A 157 6.49 -4.01 0.96
N THR A 158 5.79 -4.29 2.06
CA THR A 158 5.44 -5.64 2.50
C THR A 158 3.96 -5.87 2.21
N ILE A 159 3.64 -6.94 1.49
CA ILE A 159 2.28 -7.19 1.05
C ILE A 159 1.52 -8.02 2.09
N LYS A 160 0.48 -7.43 2.67
CA LYS A 160 -0.40 -8.10 3.64
C LYS A 160 -1.54 -8.78 2.91
N ILE A 161 -1.60 -10.10 3.03
CA ILE A 161 -2.57 -10.97 2.37
C ILE A 161 -3.54 -11.51 3.43
N PRO A 162 -4.88 -11.41 3.21
CA PRO A 162 -5.86 -11.96 4.14
C PRO A 162 -5.64 -13.45 4.38
N LEU A 163 -5.73 -13.89 5.66
CA LEU A 163 -5.54 -15.29 6.04
C LEU A 163 -6.79 -16.12 5.68
N THR A 164 -6.80 -16.64 4.48
CA THR A 164 -7.76 -17.63 3.95
C THR A 164 -6.98 -18.82 3.40
N PRO A 165 -7.62 -19.97 3.12
CA PRO A 165 -6.94 -21.08 2.46
C PRO A 165 -6.27 -20.65 1.13
N GLU A 166 -6.95 -19.84 0.34
CA GLU A 166 -6.45 -19.31 -0.93
C GLU A 166 -5.31 -18.31 -0.72
N GLY A 167 -5.45 -17.42 0.28
CA GLY A 167 -4.41 -16.47 0.68
C GLY A 167 -3.15 -17.16 1.16
N TYR A 168 -3.28 -18.22 1.96
CA TYR A 168 -2.15 -19.03 2.39
C TYR A 168 -1.41 -19.68 1.20
N LEU A 169 -2.14 -20.22 0.22
CA LEU A 169 -1.55 -20.78 -1.00
C LEU A 169 -0.85 -19.69 -1.82
N ALA A 170 -1.44 -18.49 -1.91
CA ALA A 170 -0.82 -17.36 -2.58
C ALA A 170 0.50 -16.94 -1.89
N VAL A 171 0.52 -16.81 -0.57
CA VAL A 171 1.74 -16.52 0.21
C VAL A 171 2.81 -17.57 -0.04
N ARG A 172 2.43 -18.88 -0.01
CA ARG A 172 3.36 -19.97 -0.29
C ARG A 172 3.97 -19.89 -1.70
N THR A 173 3.21 -19.42 -2.68
CA THR A 173 3.68 -19.22 -4.05
C THR A 173 4.65 -18.05 -4.13
N LEU A 174 4.25 -16.87 -3.63
CA LEU A 174 5.05 -15.64 -3.65
C LEU A 174 6.38 -15.77 -2.88
N ARG A 175 6.40 -16.59 -1.82
CA ARG A 175 7.65 -16.83 -1.05
C ARG A 175 8.71 -17.64 -1.80
N LYS A 176 8.38 -18.20 -2.96
CA LYS A 176 9.30 -18.97 -3.82
C LYS A 176 9.85 -18.13 -4.98
N GLU A 177 9.27 -16.96 -5.20
CA GLU A 177 9.70 -15.98 -6.19
C GLU A 177 10.74 -15.02 -5.60
#